data_e5f23781843cbf7577d0f060dbeaaf89
#
_entry.id   e5f23781843cbf7577d0f060dbeaaf89
#
_cell.length_a   1.000
_cell.length_b   1.000
_cell.length_c   1.000
_cell.angle_alpha   90.00
_cell.angle_beta   90.00
_cell.angle_gamma   90.00
#
_symmetry.space_group_name_H-M   'P 1'
#
loop_
_entity.id
_entity.type
_entity.pdbx_description
1 polymer ?
#
loop_
_entity_poly.entity_id
_entity_poly.type
_entity_poly.pdbx_seq_one_letter_code
_entity_poly.pdbx_strand_id
1 'polypeptide(L)'
;MVKIHDQENGSKELDNYMMFTAYLYTFQVITCDLIFDLMKKFVNEFSIKNIELIILTLRLVGFNLRKDDPSELKSIILDIQKKSSEESSTDLSSSRVKFMLETLMAIKNNNVKKMPNYDPSHQIHLMKVMKNYIRPGADLIPLKVRLEDLLQAETRGKWWIVGSAWSGRENR
;
A
#
# COMPACT_ATOMS: atom_id res chain seq x y z
N MET A 1 -1.42 17.79 -28.09
CA MET A 1 -0.59 16.56 -27.94
C MET A 1 0.21 16.52 -26.63
N VAL A 2 0.50 17.66 -25.99
CA VAL A 2 1.29 17.75 -24.73
C VAL A 2 0.52 17.24 -23.48
N LYS A 3 -0.79 17.45 -23.37
CA LYS A 3 -1.58 17.09 -22.18
C LYS A 3 -1.76 15.58 -21.92
N ILE A 4 -1.66 14.72 -22.93
CA ILE A 4 -1.81 13.26 -22.76
C ILE A 4 -0.54 12.66 -22.16
N HIS A 5 0.64 13.19 -22.54
CA HIS A 5 1.93 12.70 -22.04
C HIS A 5 2.15 13.03 -20.55
N ASP A 6 1.65 14.18 -20.06
CA ASP A 6 1.78 14.58 -18.66
C ASP A 6 0.85 13.74 -17.76
N GLN A 7 -0.34 13.35 -18.23
CA GLN A 7 -1.23 12.47 -17.49
C GLN A 7 -0.70 11.01 -17.39
N GLU A 8 -0.09 10.50 -18.44
CA GLU A 8 0.53 9.17 -18.42
C GLU A 8 1.77 9.13 -17.51
N ASN A 9 2.59 10.18 -17.50
CA ASN A 9 3.75 10.30 -16.62
C ASN A 9 3.32 10.37 -15.15
N GLY A 10 2.37 11.21 -14.80
CA GLY A 10 1.83 11.30 -13.44
C GLY A 10 1.19 10.01 -12.97
N SER A 11 0.59 9.22 -13.87
CA SER A 11 0.04 7.90 -13.56
C SER A 11 1.12 6.89 -13.19
N LYS A 12 2.24 6.85 -13.92
CA LYS A 12 3.37 5.95 -13.63
C LYS A 12 4.13 6.34 -12.37
N GLU A 13 4.22 7.63 -12.07
CA GLU A 13 4.84 8.11 -10.83
C GLU A 13 4.10 7.60 -9.60
N LEU A 14 2.76 7.68 -9.59
CA LEU A 14 1.94 7.15 -8.49
C LEU A 14 2.13 5.64 -8.31
N ASP A 15 2.21 4.87 -9.40
CA ASP A 15 2.50 3.45 -9.34
C ASP A 15 3.88 3.18 -8.71
N ASN A 16 4.89 3.95 -9.10
CA ASN A 16 6.24 3.84 -8.56
C ASN A 16 6.29 4.19 -7.07
N TYR A 17 5.62 5.27 -6.64
CA TYR A 17 5.55 5.63 -5.22
C TYR A 17 4.82 4.56 -4.40
N MET A 18 3.72 4.03 -4.92
CA MET A 18 3.01 2.96 -4.22
C MET A 18 3.84 1.68 -4.14
N MET A 19 4.52 1.32 -5.22
CA MET A 19 5.42 0.17 -5.26
C MET A 19 6.59 0.35 -4.28
N PHE A 20 7.20 1.53 -4.24
CA PHE A 20 8.26 1.86 -3.29
C PHE A 20 7.77 1.73 -1.83
N THR A 21 6.59 2.28 -1.52
CA THR A 21 5.99 2.17 -0.19
C THR A 21 5.71 0.71 0.20
N ALA A 22 5.21 -0.10 -0.76
CA ALA A 22 5.00 -1.52 -0.55
C ALA A 22 6.32 -2.27 -0.29
N TYR A 23 7.42 -1.88 -0.92
CA TYR A 23 8.74 -2.45 -0.63
C TYR A 23 9.27 -2.02 0.74
N LEU A 24 9.07 -0.76 1.16
CA LEU A 24 9.43 -0.34 2.53
C LEU A 24 8.74 -1.22 3.58
N TYR A 25 7.46 -1.55 3.37
CA TYR A 25 6.75 -2.49 4.23
C TYR A 25 7.30 -3.92 4.11
N THR A 26 7.53 -4.42 2.89
CA THR A 26 8.08 -5.77 2.67
C THR A 26 9.43 -5.97 3.36
N PHE A 27 10.29 -4.94 3.35
CA PHE A 27 11.60 -4.96 3.99
C PHE A 27 11.57 -4.52 5.46
N GLN A 28 10.40 -4.41 6.07
CA GLN A 28 10.21 -4.10 7.49
C GLN A 28 10.81 -2.74 7.90
N VAL A 29 10.84 -1.77 6.99
CA VAL A 29 11.19 -0.38 7.31
C VAL A 29 10.01 0.33 7.97
N ILE A 30 8.79 0.06 7.49
CA ILE A 30 7.53 0.58 8.04
C ILE A 30 6.57 -0.56 8.39
N THR A 31 5.60 -0.26 9.27
CA THR A 31 4.50 -1.19 9.59
C THR A 31 3.42 -1.17 8.51
N CYS A 32 2.45 -2.09 8.59
CA CYS A 32 1.30 -2.16 7.68
C CYS A 32 0.34 -0.97 7.78
N ASP A 33 0.39 -0.20 8.87
CA ASP A 33 -0.54 0.91 9.15
C ASP A 33 -0.62 1.92 7.98
N LEU A 34 0.53 2.35 7.45
CA LEU A 34 0.57 3.31 6.33
C LEU A 34 -0.06 2.73 5.07
N ILE A 35 0.17 1.44 4.79
CA ILE A 35 -0.42 0.76 3.62
C ILE A 35 -1.94 0.72 3.75
N PHE A 36 -2.46 0.39 4.92
CA PHE A 36 -3.91 0.36 5.17
C PHE A 36 -4.53 1.75 5.06
N ASP A 37 -3.88 2.79 5.58
CA ASP A 37 -4.35 4.17 5.46
C ASP A 37 -4.44 4.61 3.98
N LEU A 38 -3.42 4.29 3.17
CA LEU A 38 -3.42 4.57 1.73
C LEU A 38 -4.54 3.80 1.03
N MET A 39 -4.71 2.52 1.33
CA MET A 39 -5.80 1.71 0.75
C MET A 39 -7.17 2.29 1.10
N LYS A 40 -7.41 2.70 2.35
CA LYS A 40 -8.67 3.37 2.75
C LYS A 40 -8.91 4.64 1.96
N LYS A 41 -7.88 5.46 1.77
CA LYS A 41 -7.98 6.66 0.94
C LYS A 41 -8.36 6.33 -0.49
N PHE A 42 -7.74 5.34 -1.11
CA PHE A 42 -8.06 4.90 -2.48
C PHE A 42 -9.48 4.36 -2.60
N VAL A 43 -9.94 3.60 -1.59
CA VAL A 43 -11.33 3.09 -1.54
C VAL A 43 -12.33 4.22 -1.41
N ASN A 44 -12.04 5.25 -0.61
CA ASN A 44 -12.95 6.38 -0.43
C ASN A 44 -13.17 7.17 -1.73
N GLU A 45 -12.12 7.41 -2.49
CA GLU A 45 -12.19 8.15 -3.77
C GLU A 45 -12.64 7.28 -4.95
N PHE A 46 -12.38 5.98 -4.92
CA PHE A 46 -12.75 4.90 -5.84
C PHE A 46 -12.64 5.22 -7.35
N SER A 47 -11.66 6.04 -7.73
CA SER A 47 -11.37 6.35 -9.14
C SER A 47 -10.73 5.15 -9.86
N ILE A 48 -10.75 5.13 -11.20
CA ILE A 48 -10.11 4.08 -12.00
C ILE A 48 -8.63 3.93 -11.61
N LYS A 49 -7.93 5.04 -11.43
CA LYS A 49 -6.52 5.01 -11.00
C LYS A 49 -6.35 4.46 -9.59
N ASN A 50 -7.23 4.81 -8.67
CA ASN A 50 -7.19 4.28 -7.31
C ASN A 50 -7.48 2.78 -7.27
N ILE A 51 -8.38 2.27 -8.14
CA ILE A 51 -8.61 0.83 -8.29
C ILE A 51 -7.32 0.13 -8.78
N GLU A 52 -6.61 0.70 -9.73
CA GLU A 52 -5.32 0.17 -10.21
C GLU A 52 -4.26 0.15 -9.09
N LEU A 53 -4.19 1.20 -8.27
CA LEU A 53 -3.29 1.27 -7.11
C LEU A 53 -3.65 0.23 -6.04
N ILE A 54 -4.94 0.00 -5.79
CA ILE A 54 -5.41 -1.07 -4.89
C ILE A 54 -4.96 -2.44 -5.42
N ILE A 55 -5.19 -2.73 -6.71
CA ILE A 55 -4.76 -3.99 -7.33
C ILE A 55 -3.25 -4.16 -7.22
N LEU A 56 -2.47 -3.13 -7.52
CA LEU A 56 -1.01 -3.14 -7.41
C LEU A 56 -0.56 -3.46 -5.98
N THR A 57 -1.14 -2.77 -4.98
CA THR A 57 -0.84 -2.98 -3.56
C THR A 57 -1.15 -4.42 -3.12
N LEU A 58 -2.33 -4.91 -3.47
CA LEU A 58 -2.75 -6.27 -3.12
C LEU A 58 -1.85 -7.33 -3.75
N ARG A 59 -1.40 -7.13 -4.98
CA ARG A 59 -0.48 -8.06 -5.66
C ARG A 59 0.90 -8.07 -5.03
N LEU A 60 1.39 -6.93 -4.57
CA LEU A 60 2.73 -6.82 -3.95
C LEU A 60 2.75 -7.34 -2.52
N VAL A 61 1.77 -6.95 -1.70
CA VAL A 61 1.83 -7.16 -0.25
C VAL A 61 0.57 -7.76 0.37
N GLY A 62 -0.46 -8.06 -0.40
CA GLY A 62 -1.77 -8.50 0.12
C GLY A 62 -1.71 -9.73 1.02
N PHE A 63 -0.87 -10.72 0.72
CA PHE A 63 -0.68 -11.90 1.59
C PHE A 63 0.06 -11.56 2.88
N ASN A 64 0.99 -10.60 2.85
CA ASN A 64 1.68 -10.11 4.05
C ASN A 64 0.70 -9.33 4.94
N LEU A 65 -0.09 -8.43 4.36
CA LEU A 65 -1.14 -7.68 5.07
C LEU A 65 -2.15 -8.63 5.74
N ARG A 66 -2.55 -9.70 5.04
CA ARG A 66 -3.44 -10.72 5.59
C ARG A 66 -2.82 -11.44 6.79
N LYS A 67 -1.52 -11.63 6.80
CA LYS A 67 -0.80 -12.28 7.90
C LYS A 67 -0.65 -11.35 9.09
N ASP A 68 -0.32 -10.08 8.85
CA ASP A 68 0.02 -9.12 9.89
C ASP A 68 -1.22 -8.53 10.57
N ASP A 69 -2.24 -8.12 9.79
CA ASP A 69 -3.52 -7.66 10.32
C ASP A 69 -4.70 -8.14 9.46
N PRO A 70 -5.22 -9.35 9.72
CA PRO A 70 -6.35 -9.91 8.98
C PRO A 70 -7.67 -9.17 9.25
N SER A 71 -7.83 -8.53 10.40
CA SER A 71 -9.06 -7.82 10.75
C SER A 71 -9.20 -6.52 9.98
N GLU A 72 -8.13 -5.74 9.87
CA GLU A 72 -8.07 -4.51 9.12
C GLU A 72 -8.23 -4.78 7.61
N LEU A 73 -7.56 -5.82 7.10
CA LEU A 73 -7.74 -6.25 5.71
C LEU A 73 -9.19 -6.65 5.42
N LYS A 74 -9.85 -7.35 6.34
CA LYS A 74 -11.27 -7.73 6.20
C LYS A 74 -12.17 -6.49 6.12
N SER A 75 -11.93 -5.48 6.94
CA SER A 75 -12.66 -4.20 6.89
C SER A 75 -12.55 -3.56 5.50
N ILE A 76 -11.33 -3.43 4.98
CA ILE A 76 -11.08 -2.87 3.64
C ILE A 76 -11.77 -3.68 2.54
N ILE A 77 -11.74 -5.02 2.63
CA ILE A 77 -12.45 -5.89 1.66
C ILE A 77 -13.95 -5.58 1.65
N LEU A 78 -14.56 -5.40 2.82
CA LEU A 78 -15.98 -5.07 2.92
C LEU A 78 -16.28 -3.68 2.35
N ASP A 79 -15.43 -2.70 2.61
CA ASP A 79 -15.57 -1.34 2.06
C ASP A 79 -15.46 -1.34 0.53
N ILE A 80 -14.51 -2.09 -0.04
CA ILE A 80 -14.38 -2.26 -1.49
C ILE A 80 -15.62 -2.93 -2.08
N GLN A 81 -16.13 -3.99 -1.45
CA GLN A 81 -17.32 -4.70 -1.93
C GLN A 81 -18.54 -3.77 -1.92
N LYS A 82 -18.70 -2.97 -0.87
CA LYS A 82 -19.77 -1.97 -0.76
C LYS A 82 -19.67 -0.93 -1.88
N LYS A 83 -18.50 -0.31 -2.04
CA LYS A 83 -18.25 0.69 -3.10
C LYS A 83 -18.45 0.11 -4.50
N SER A 84 -17.97 -1.09 -4.77
CA SER A 84 -18.14 -1.75 -6.06
C SER A 84 -19.61 -2.05 -6.40
N SER A 85 -20.45 -2.28 -5.41
CA SER A 85 -21.90 -2.47 -5.62
C SER A 85 -22.63 -1.16 -5.88
N GLU A 86 -22.14 -0.05 -5.34
CA GLU A 86 -22.73 1.30 -5.52
C GLU A 86 -22.39 1.89 -6.90
N GLU A 87 -21.20 1.60 -7.47
CA GLU A 87 -20.67 2.24 -8.69
C GLU A 87 -20.80 1.40 -9.98
N SER A 88 -21.68 0.42 -10.02
CA SER A 88 -21.82 -0.58 -11.14
C SER A 88 -22.19 -0.03 -12.53
N SER A 89 -21.94 1.25 -12.85
CA SER A 89 -22.57 1.93 -13.99
C SER A 89 -21.70 2.25 -15.22
N THR A 90 -20.41 1.83 -15.29
CA THR A 90 -19.59 2.03 -16.49
C THR A 90 -18.76 0.78 -16.88
N ASP A 91 -18.83 0.37 -18.16
CA ASP A 91 -18.24 -0.89 -18.67
C ASP A 91 -16.72 -1.03 -18.44
N LEU A 92 -15.94 0.06 -18.54
CA LEU A 92 -14.48 0.04 -18.34
C LEU A 92 -14.06 -0.11 -16.88
N SER A 93 -14.84 0.45 -15.96
CA SER A 93 -14.65 0.28 -14.52
C SER A 93 -15.03 -1.15 -14.09
N SER A 94 -16.04 -1.75 -14.72
CA SER A 94 -16.53 -3.08 -14.41
C SER A 94 -15.46 -4.17 -14.52
N SER A 95 -14.64 -4.19 -15.57
CA SER A 95 -13.59 -5.20 -15.75
C SER A 95 -12.47 -5.06 -14.71
N ARG A 96 -12.05 -3.83 -14.38
CA ARG A 96 -11.03 -3.57 -13.35
C ARG A 96 -11.54 -3.89 -11.96
N VAL A 97 -12.76 -3.50 -11.65
CA VAL A 97 -13.43 -3.84 -10.37
C VAL A 97 -13.55 -5.34 -10.22
N LYS A 98 -13.98 -6.05 -11.27
CA LYS A 98 -14.06 -7.52 -11.26
C LYS A 98 -12.70 -8.16 -10.98
N PHE A 99 -11.65 -7.72 -11.67
CA PHE A 99 -10.28 -8.20 -11.44
C PHE A 99 -9.78 -7.91 -10.03
N MET A 100 -10.10 -6.75 -9.48
CA MET A 100 -9.79 -6.39 -8.10
C MET A 100 -10.49 -7.32 -7.11
N LEU A 101 -11.79 -7.60 -7.32
CA LEU A 101 -12.56 -8.51 -6.48
C LEU A 101 -12.03 -9.95 -6.55
N GLU A 102 -11.62 -10.43 -7.73
CA GLU A 102 -10.98 -11.74 -7.89
C GLU A 102 -9.65 -11.81 -7.11
N THR A 103 -8.84 -10.75 -7.20
CA THR A 103 -7.58 -10.61 -6.44
C THR A 103 -7.84 -10.64 -4.94
N LEU A 104 -8.83 -9.88 -4.45
CA LEU A 104 -9.24 -9.87 -3.04
C LEU A 104 -9.69 -11.24 -2.56
N MET A 105 -10.48 -11.96 -3.37
CA MET A 105 -10.93 -13.31 -3.03
C MET A 105 -9.78 -14.30 -2.97
N ALA A 106 -8.78 -14.18 -3.84
CA ALA A 106 -7.57 -15.01 -3.78
C ALA A 106 -6.80 -14.79 -2.46
N ILE A 107 -6.65 -13.53 -2.02
CA ILE A 107 -5.98 -13.17 -0.76
C ILE A 107 -6.81 -13.63 0.43
N LYS A 108 -8.12 -13.34 0.45
CA LYS A 108 -9.05 -13.74 1.51
C LYS A 108 -8.97 -15.25 1.77
N ASN A 109 -8.94 -16.05 0.71
CA ASN A 109 -8.92 -17.51 0.77
C ASN A 109 -7.50 -18.08 0.90
N ASN A 110 -6.47 -17.22 1.03
CA ASN A 110 -5.06 -17.62 1.04
C ASN A 110 -4.67 -18.49 -0.16
N ASN A 111 -5.23 -18.22 -1.32
CA ASN A 111 -5.02 -19.02 -2.52
C ASN A 111 -4.04 -18.32 -3.47
N VAL A 112 -2.74 -18.52 -3.22
CA VAL A 112 -1.65 -17.94 -4.01
C VAL A 112 -1.74 -18.34 -5.49
N LYS A 113 -2.20 -19.56 -5.80
CA LYS A 113 -2.31 -20.07 -7.19
C LYS A 113 -3.36 -19.33 -8.02
N LYS A 114 -4.36 -18.73 -7.38
CA LYS A 114 -5.40 -17.93 -8.05
C LYS A 114 -5.03 -16.46 -8.17
N MET A 115 -3.88 -16.03 -7.65
CA MET A 115 -3.43 -14.65 -7.78
C MET A 115 -2.81 -14.45 -9.18
N PRO A 116 -3.40 -13.59 -10.03
CA PRO A 116 -2.87 -13.36 -11.37
C PRO A 116 -1.49 -12.69 -11.31
N ASN A 117 -0.52 -13.23 -12.07
CA ASN A 117 0.84 -12.69 -12.20
C ASN A 117 1.54 -12.44 -10.86
N TYR A 118 1.30 -13.28 -9.84
CA TYR A 118 1.99 -13.21 -8.57
C TYR A 118 3.29 -14.00 -8.62
N ASP A 119 4.41 -13.31 -8.57
CA ASP A 119 5.74 -13.91 -8.45
C ASP A 119 6.53 -13.22 -7.33
N PRO A 120 6.65 -13.85 -6.15
CA PRO A 120 7.40 -13.31 -5.02
C PRO A 120 8.90 -13.61 -5.10
N SER A 121 9.40 -14.29 -6.14
CA SER A 121 10.79 -14.80 -6.22
C SER A 121 11.80 -13.67 -6.06
N HIS A 122 11.58 -12.55 -6.72
CA HIS A 122 12.46 -11.39 -6.64
C HIS A 122 12.50 -10.79 -5.23
N GLN A 123 11.35 -10.62 -4.59
CA GLN A 123 11.26 -10.10 -3.21
C GLN A 123 11.94 -11.06 -2.22
N ILE A 124 11.70 -12.36 -2.36
CA ILE A 124 12.34 -13.39 -1.53
C ILE A 124 13.86 -13.36 -1.69
N HIS A 125 14.34 -13.21 -2.92
CA HIS A 125 15.78 -13.09 -3.19
C HIS A 125 16.37 -11.85 -2.51
N LEU A 126 15.76 -10.68 -2.69
CA LEU A 126 16.22 -9.44 -2.07
C LEU A 126 16.18 -9.51 -0.53
N MET A 127 15.18 -10.14 0.07
CA MET A 127 15.13 -10.35 1.51
C MET A 127 16.27 -11.25 2.01
N LYS A 128 16.65 -12.29 1.24
CA LYS A 128 17.80 -13.13 1.57
C LYS A 128 19.11 -12.34 1.51
N VAL A 129 19.28 -11.51 0.47
CA VAL A 129 20.45 -10.63 0.34
C VAL A 129 20.52 -9.66 1.51
N MET A 130 19.41 -8.98 1.84
CA MET A 130 19.32 -8.02 2.94
C MET A 130 19.71 -8.64 4.29
N LYS A 131 19.27 -9.88 4.56
CA LYS A 131 19.61 -10.58 5.82
C LYS A 131 21.12 -10.73 6.05
N ASN A 132 21.93 -10.78 4.98
CA ASN A 132 23.38 -10.88 5.10
C ASN A 132 24.02 -9.56 5.61
N TYR A 133 23.32 -8.44 5.49
CA TYR A 133 23.79 -7.12 5.94
C TYR A 133 23.26 -6.74 7.32
N ILE A 134 22.24 -7.46 7.81
CA ILE A 134 21.68 -7.22 9.13
C ILE A 134 22.56 -7.90 10.17
N ARG A 135 22.96 -7.16 11.21
CA ARG A 135 23.77 -7.72 12.32
C ARG A 135 22.99 -8.89 12.96
N PRO A 136 23.63 -10.04 13.19
CA PRO A 136 23.01 -11.14 13.91
C PRO A 136 22.53 -10.68 15.30
N GLY A 137 21.27 -10.99 15.64
CA GLY A 137 20.66 -10.59 16.91
C GLY A 137 20.16 -9.15 16.97
N ALA A 138 20.17 -8.40 15.85
CA ALA A 138 19.53 -7.09 15.79
C ALA A 138 18.01 -7.24 15.76
N ASP A 139 17.32 -6.51 16.66
CA ASP A 139 15.87 -6.39 16.63
C ASP A 139 15.47 -5.47 15.47
N LEU A 140 14.69 -6.02 14.55
CA LEU A 140 14.06 -5.23 13.48
C LEU A 140 12.77 -4.60 14.05
N ILE A 141 12.83 -3.32 14.33
CA ILE A 141 11.67 -2.54 14.81
C ILE A 141 11.21 -1.64 13.66
N PRO A 142 10.15 -2.05 12.90
CA PRO A 142 9.62 -1.23 11.82
C PRO A 142 9.07 0.10 12.35
N LEU A 143 9.26 1.16 11.58
CA LEU A 143 8.73 2.48 11.91
C LEU A 143 7.20 2.46 11.83
N LYS A 144 6.53 2.75 12.94
CA LYS A 144 5.08 2.88 13.00
C LYS A 144 4.67 4.30 12.62
N VAL A 145 4.41 4.54 11.35
CA VAL A 145 3.99 5.83 10.79
C VAL A 145 2.63 5.70 10.13
N ARG A 146 1.75 6.69 10.34
CA ARG A 146 0.43 6.79 9.72
C ARG A 146 0.45 7.82 8.59
N LEU A 147 -0.50 7.73 7.66
CA LEU A 147 -0.65 8.72 6.60
C LEU A 147 -0.88 10.13 7.16
N GLU A 148 -1.66 10.25 8.24
CA GLU A 148 -1.90 11.52 8.91
C GLU A 148 -0.60 12.16 9.44
N ASP A 149 0.29 11.35 10.02
CA ASP A 149 1.60 11.83 10.52
C ASP A 149 2.43 12.46 9.39
N LEU A 150 2.43 11.81 8.20
CA LEU A 150 3.14 12.32 7.04
C LEU A 150 2.54 13.62 6.51
N LEU A 151 1.21 13.68 6.40
CA LEU A 151 0.51 14.87 5.93
C LEU A 151 0.65 16.07 6.88
N GLN A 152 0.82 15.82 8.17
CA GLN A 152 0.99 16.84 9.20
C GLN A 152 2.45 17.07 9.60
N ALA A 153 3.40 16.49 8.88
CA ALA A 153 4.82 16.53 9.21
C ALA A 153 5.39 17.96 9.28
N GLU A 154 4.85 18.89 8.51
CA GLU A 154 5.27 20.30 8.52
C GLU A 154 4.74 21.07 9.73
N THR A 155 3.58 20.70 10.27
CA THR A 155 2.93 21.38 11.39
C THR A 155 3.23 20.72 12.73
N ARG A 156 3.13 19.41 12.82
CA ARG A 156 3.36 18.62 14.04
C ARG A 156 4.80 18.18 14.22
N GLY A 157 5.63 18.28 13.15
CA GLY A 157 7.00 17.82 13.13
C GLY A 157 7.18 16.38 12.70
N LYS A 158 8.44 16.02 12.58
CA LYS A 158 8.88 14.70 12.09
C LYS A 158 9.32 13.85 13.28
N TRP A 159 8.37 13.39 14.09
CA TRP A 159 8.65 12.62 15.32
C TRP A 159 9.44 11.32 15.05
N TRP A 160 9.39 10.81 13.83
CA TRP A 160 10.14 9.60 13.44
C TRP A 160 11.63 9.85 13.20
N ILE A 161 12.12 11.08 13.24
CA ILE A 161 13.55 11.39 13.13
C ILE A 161 14.18 11.25 14.51
N VAL A 162 14.94 10.17 14.70
CA VAL A 162 15.65 9.89 15.94
C VAL A 162 16.77 10.92 16.16
N GLY A 163 16.86 11.45 17.37
CA GLY A 163 17.91 12.42 17.75
C GLY A 163 17.62 13.87 17.31
N SER A 164 16.53 14.15 16.62
CA SER A 164 16.09 15.52 16.42
C SER A 164 15.44 15.99 17.71
N ALA A 165 16.07 16.94 18.42
CA ALA A 165 15.40 17.71 19.45
C ALA A 165 14.39 18.67 18.79
N TRP A 166 13.37 18.09 18.14
CA TRP A 166 12.33 18.91 17.54
C TRP A 166 11.40 19.39 18.65
N SER A 167 11.56 20.65 19.02
CA SER A 167 10.81 21.30 20.11
C SER A 167 9.44 21.81 19.69
N GLY A 168 8.95 21.49 18.49
CA GLY A 168 7.75 22.10 17.93
C GLY A 168 8.02 23.55 17.48
N ARG A 169 7.23 24.06 16.53
CA ARG A 169 7.16 25.49 16.32
C ARG A 169 6.38 26.08 17.49
N GLU A 170 7.05 26.72 18.43
CA GLU A 170 6.38 27.69 19.28
C GLU A 170 5.80 28.76 18.33
N ASN A 171 4.46 28.81 18.27
CA ASN A 171 3.78 29.93 17.63
C ASN A 171 4.15 31.18 18.42
N ARG A 172 5.05 31.99 17.90
CA ARG A 172 5.21 33.39 18.27
C ARG A 172 4.21 34.22 17.50
#